data_aa72408865a48903d42642891e305912
#
_entry.id   aa72408865a48903d42642891e305912
#
_cell.length_a   1.000
_cell.length_b   1.000
_cell.length_c   1.000
_cell.angle_alpha   90.00
_cell.angle_beta   90.00
_cell.angle_gamma   90.00
#
_symmetry.space_group_name_H-M   'P 1'
#
loop_
_entity.id
_entity.type
_entity.pdbx_description
1 polymer ?
#
loop_
_entity_poly.entity_id
_entity_poly.type
_entity_poly.pdbx_seq_one_letter_code
_entity_poly.pdbx_strand_id
1 'polypeptide(L)'
;KHLELLKELSPEASRIGFLAPRAVLGSPYFIALDEAARMRALPLVQLPLESPIIHAEYERVFATAAAATDALIVADTPENYLNREKIADLARVHRLPAVYPNTQYARSGGLVAYGYDPIEGFRRAAHLVDRILKGANPAEMPFEQPSRLYLVVNLKAAQAANIAVPEAMSARADEVIE
;
A
#
# COMPACT_ATOMS: atom_id res chain seq x y z
N LYS A 1 -8.18 7.39 3.44
CA LYS A 1 -7.81 6.61 4.65
C LYS A 1 -6.29 6.46 4.81
N HIS A 2 -5.51 6.16 3.72
CA HIS A 2 -4.05 6.02 3.81
C HIS A 2 -3.37 7.27 4.41
N LEU A 3 -3.75 8.48 3.99
CA LEU A 3 -3.24 9.74 4.54
C LEU A 3 -3.52 9.90 6.04
N GLU A 4 -4.70 9.46 6.50
CA GLU A 4 -5.06 9.50 7.92
C GLU A 4 -4.18 8.55 8.74
N LEU A 5 -3.98 7.32 8.24
CA LEU A 5 -3.12 6.33 8.89
C LEU A 5 -1.66 6.80 8.94
N LEU A 6 -1.16 7.42 7.85
CA LEU A 6 0.19 8.00 7.87
C LEU A 6 0.32 9.12 8.89
N LYS A 7 -0.67 10.00 8.96
CA LYS A 7 -0.65 11.13 9.91
C LYS A 7 -0.73 10.66 11.36
N GLU A 8 -1.44 9.57 11.61
CA GLU A 8 -1.48 8.94 12.92
C GLU A 8 -0.16 8.24 13.27
N LEU A 9 0.44 7.54 12.28
CA LEU A 9 1.72 6.85 12.43
C LEU A 9 2.90 7.83 12.56
N SER A 10 2.83 8.95 11.86
CA SER A 10 3.86 9.99 11.82
C SER A 10 3.22 11.37 11.86
N PRO A 11 2.86 11.87 13.06
CA PRO A 11 2.18 13.17 13.21
C PRO A 11 2.98 14.35 12.64
N GLU A 12 4.31 14.29 12.69
CA GLU A 12 5.20 15.33 12.18
C GLU A 12 5.45 15.28 10.67
N ALA A 13 5.01 14.19 10.00
CA ALA A 13 5.20 14.07 8.55
C ALA A 13 4.51 15.21 7.80
N SER A 14 5.25 15.88 6.93
CA SER A 14 4.80 17.04 6.14
C SER A 14 4.91 16.79 4.64
N ARG A 15 5.71 15.82 4.21
CA ARG A 15 5.96 15.47 2.81
C ARG A 15 5.71 13.98 2.62
N ILE A 16 4.66 13.64 1.93
CA ILE A 16 4.26 12.25 1.70
C ILE A 16 4.72 11.80 0.33
N GLY A 17 5.62 10.83 0.26
CA GLY A 17 6.03 10.19 -0.97
C GLY A 17 4.91 9.30 -1.54
N PHE A 18 4.69 9.37 -2.84
CA PHE A 18 3.81 8.45 -3.55
C PHE A 18 4.62 7.65 -4.57
N LEU A 19 4.88 6.37 -4.24
CA LEU A 19 5.66 5.44 -5.05
C LEU A 19 4.77 4.76 -6.09
N ALA A 20 5.00 5.04 -7.36
CA ALA A 20 4.20 4.49 -8.45
C ALA A 20 4.97 4.43 -9.76
N PRO A 21 4.64 3.49 -10.68
CA PRO A 21 5.04 3.59 -12.07
C PRO A 21 4.64 4.95 -12.65
N ARG A 22 5.49 5.56 -13.47
CA ARG A 22 5.24 6.89 -14.06
C ARG A 22 3.86 7.02 -14.71
N ALA A 23 3.39 5.96 -15.38
CA ALA A 23 2.08 5.94 -16.02
C ALA A 23 0.90 6.15 -15.05
N VAL A 24 1.07 5.86 -13.77
CA VAL A 24 0.01 6.00 -12.74
C VAL A 24 -0.10 7.45 -12.25
N LEU A 25 0.96 8.25 -12.36
CA LEU A 25 1.00 9.60 -11.81
C LEU A 25 0.07 10.62 -12.52
N GLY A 26 -0.50 10.25 -13.66
CA GLY A 26 -1.56 11.02 -14.34
C GLY A 26 -2.96 10.41 -14.25
N SER A 27 -3.11 9.31 -13.48
CA SER A 27 -4.38 8.61 -13.37
C SER A 27 -5.42 9.38 -12.54
N PRO A 28 -6.72 9.17 -12.77
CA PRO A 28 -7.78 9.74 -11.93
C PRO A 28 -7.61 9.40 -10.43
N TYR A 29 -7.09 8.21 -10.13
CA TYR A 29 -6.80 7.81 -8.75
C TYR A 29 -5.73 8.71 -8.11
N PHE A 30 -4.61 8.95 -8.81
CA PHE A 30 -3.56 9.82 -8.30
C PHE A 30 -4.06 11.26 -8.12
N ILE A 31 -4.79 11.79 -9.12
CA ILE A 31 -5.35 13.15 -9.06
C ILE A 31 -6.24 13.31 -7.81
N ALA A 32 -7.17 12.39 -7.59
CA ALA A 32 -8.06 12.43 -6.42
C ALA A 32 -7.29 12.31 -5.09
N LEU A 33 -6.24 11.49 -5.06
CA LEU A 33 -5.38 11.36 -3.88
C LEU A 33 -4.58 12.63 -3.60
N ASP A 34 -4.01 13.26 -4.64
CA ASP A 34 -3.25 14.51 -4.54
C ASP A 34 -4.13 15.68 -4.08
N GLU A 35 -5.34 15.79 -4.61
CA GLU A 35 -6.34 16.76 -4.14
C GLU A 35 -6.68 16.55 -2.67
N ALA A 36 -6.97 15.30 -2.28
CA ALA A 36 -7.26 14.97 -0.89
C ALA A 36 -6.08 15.24 0.06
N ALA A 37 -4.86 15.08 -0.41
CA ALA A 37 -3.65 15.38 0.33
C ALA A 37 -3.45 16.89 0.50
N ARG A 38 -3.65 17.67 -0.57
CA ARG A 38 -3.56 19.15 -0.54
C ARG A 38 -4.59 19.75 0.42
N MET A 39 -5.82 19.24 0.43
CA MET A 39 -6.86 19.68 1.37
C MET A 39 -6.47 19.46 2.84
N ARG A 40 -5.54 18.57 3.11
CA ARG A 40 -5.00 18.27 4.45
C ARG A 40 -3.65 18.92 4.73
N ALA A 41 -3.17 19.81 3.85
CA ALA A 41 -1.84 20.39 3.89
C ALA A 41 -0.70 19.33 3.92
N LEU A 42 -0.90 18.22 3.23
CA LEU A 42 0.05 17.10 3.10
C LEU A 42 0.42 16.90 1.62
N PRO A 43 1.21 17.77 1.01
CA PRO A 43 1.54 17.65 -0.41
C PRO A 43 2.21 16.31 -0.72
N LEU A 44 1.79 15.70 -1.83
CA LEU A 44 2.42 14.47 -2.33
C LEU A 44 3.70 14.81 -3.11
N VAL A 45 4.76 14.09 -2.76
CA VAL A 45 6.01 14.05 -3.54
C VAL A 45 5.94 12.83 -4.47
N GLN A 46 5.93 13.07 -5.76
CA GLN A 46 5.91 11.98 -6.74
C GLN A 46 7.24 11.24 -6.75
N LEU A 47 7.19 9.93 -6.59
CA LEU A 47 8.33 9.02 -6.64
C LEU A 47 8.14 8.07 -7.83
N PRO A 48 8.41 8.55 -9.06
CA PRO A 48 8.18 7.78 -10.27
C PRO A 48 9.16 6.61 -10.40
N LEU A 49 8.61 5.44 -10.72
CA LEU A 49 9.36 4.29 -11.18
C LEU A 49 9.41 4.32 -12.70
N GLU A 50 10.62 4.28 -13.25
CA GLU A 50 10.88 4.26 -14.67
C GLU A 50 11.04 2.83 -15.20
N SER A 51 10.63 2.60 -16.43
CA SER A 51 10.80 1.30 -17.09
C SER A 51 12.26 1.11 -17.56
N PRO A 52 12.85 -0.09 -17.39
CA PRO A 52 12.26 -1.30 -16.80
C PRO A 52 12.20 -1.24 -15.26
N ILE A 53 11.04 -1.58 -14.68
CA ILE A 53 10.84 -1.56 -13.22
C ILE A 53 11.40 -2.84 -12.62
N ILE A 54 12.68 -2.81 -12.30
CA ILE A 54 13.45 -3.90 -11.66
C ILE A 54 13.94 -3.46 -10.28
N HIS A 55 14.55 -4.34 -9.51
CA HIS A 55 15.02 -4.04 -8.15
C HIS A 55 15.92 -2.79 -8.07
N ALA A 56 16.83 -2.61 -9.04
CA ALA A 56 17.70 -1.43 -9.08
C ALA A 56 16.94 -0.10 -9.20
N GLU A 57 15.78 -0.11 -9.87
CA GLU A 57 14.95 1.08 -9.99
C GLU A 57 14.32 1.46 -8.63
N TYR A 58 13.86 0.49 -7.86
CA TYR A 58 13.38 0.74 -6.50
C TYR A 58 14.51 1.29 -5.62
N GLU A 59 15.71 0.72 -5.69
CA GLU A 59 16.88 1.20 -4.93
C GLU A 59 17.22 2.65 -5.28
N ARG A 60 17.22 2.99 -6.58
CA ARG A 60 17.43 4.36 -7.07
C ARG A 60 16.41 5.34 -6.49
N VAL A 61 15.12 4.98 -6.55
CA VAL A 61 14.05 5.86 -6.07
C VAL A 61 14.12 6.02 -4.55
N PHE A 62 14.33 4.94 -3.80
CA PHE A 62 14.42 5.00 -2.35
C PHE A 62 15.64 5.78 -1.85
N ALA A 63 16.77 5.75 -2.57
CA ALA A 63 17.93 6.56 -2.24
C ALA A 63 17.65 8.07 -2.21
N THR A 64 16.72 8.53 -3.06
CA THR A 64 16.30 9.94 -3.09
C THR A 64 15.07 10.20 -2.22
N ALA A 65 14.19 9.24 -2.08
CA ALA A 65 12.93 9.37 -1.32
C ALA A 65 13.18 9.72 0.15
N ALA A 66 14.15 9.06 0.78
CA ALA A 66 14.48 9.28 2.19
C ALA A 66 14.88 10.73 2.54
N ALA A 67 15.45 11.47 1.58
CA ALA A 67 15.77 12.89 1.76
C ALA A 67 14.62 13.82 1.38
N ALA A 68 13.72 13.35 0.52
CA ALA A 68 12.65 14.15 -0.06
C ALA A 68 11.30 14.00 0.67
N THR A 69 11.11 12.93 1.43
CA THR A 69 9.82 12.57 2.04
C THR A 69 9.99 12.11 3.49
N ASP A 70 8.93 12.27 4.26
CA ASP A 70 8.88 11.91 5.68
C ASP A 70 8.09 10.60 5.90
N ALA A 71 7.26 10.21 4.93
CA ALA A 71 6.47 8.98 4.93
C ALA A 71 6.08 8.59 3.50
N LEU A 72 5.56 7.37 3.32
CA LEU A 72 5.36 6.79 2.00
C LEU A 72 3.95 6.19 1.85
N ILE A 73 3.32 6.44 0.72
CA ILE A 73 2.19 5.67 0.18
C ILE A 73 2.68 4.89 -1.04
N VAL A 74 2.39 3.60 -1.08
CA VAL A 74 2.71 2.74 -2.22
C VAL A 74 1.46 2.56 -3.07
N ALA A 75 1.56 2.81 -4.36
CA ALA A 75 0.45 2.61 -5.30
C ALA A 75 0.15 1.11 -5.47
N ASP A 76 -1.14 0.80 -5.62
CA ASP A 76 -1.60 -0.57 -5.92
C ASP A 76 -1.44 -0.85 -7.41
N THR A 77 -0.31 -1.42 -7.78
CA THR A 77 0.02 -1.82 -9.16
C THR A 77 0.64 -3.21 -9.19
N PRO A 78 0.53 -3.95 -10.30
CA PRO A 78 1.15 -5.26 -10.43
C PRO A 78 2.65 -5.25 -10.16
N GLU A 79 3.37 -4.23 -10.65
CA GLU A 79 4.82 -4.09 -10.48
C GLU A 79 5.19 -3.95 -8.99
N ASN A 80 4.49 -3.07 -8.28
CA ASN A 80 4.71 -2.88 -6.85
C ASN A 80 4.32 -4.13 -6.06
N TYR A 81 3.23 -4.80 -6.43
CA TYR A 81 2.80 -6.03 -5.77
C TYR A 81 3.82 -7.17 -5.93
N LEU A 82 4.37 -7.34 -7.12
CA LEU A 82 5.41 -8.34 -7.38
C LEU A 82 6.72 -8.04 -6.62
N ASN A 83 7.01 -6.77 -6.36
CA ASN A 83 8.21 -6.32 -5.65
C ASN A 83 7.94 -5.91 -4.19
N ARG A 84 6.79 -6.31 -3.61
CA ARG A 84 6.34 -5.87 -2.28
C ARG A 84 7.34 -6.13 -1.16
N GLU A 85 8.05 -7.26 -1.19
CA GLU A 85 9.09 -7.60 -0.22
C GLU A 85 10.28 -6.64 -0.32
N LYS A 86 10.73 -6.36 -1.54
CA LYS A 86 11.82 -5.39 -1.78
C LYS A 86 11.42 -3.98 -1.35
N ILE A 87 10.19 -3.55 -1.64
CA ILE A 87 9.66 -2.25 -1.23
C ILE A 87 9.59 -2.14 0.29
N ALA A 88 9.09 -3.19 0.97
CA ALA A 88 9.02 -3.24 2.42
C ALA A 88 10.42 -3.18 3.06
N ASP A 89 11.40 -3.92 2.53
CA ASP A 89 12.78 -3.90 3.01
C ASP A 89 13.44 -2.52 2.81
N LEU A 90 13.28 -1.90 1.64
CA LEU A 90 13.80 -0.57 1.39
C LEU A 90 13.17 0.48 2.31
N ALA A 91 11.85 0.46 2.52
CA ALA A 91 11.19 1.35 3.46
C ALA A 91 11.74 1.20 4.88
N ARG A 92 11.97 -0.06 5.33
CA ARG A 92 12.58 -0.38 6.62
C ARG A 92 14.02 0.15 6.71
N VAL A 93 14.87 -0.12 5.70
CA VAL A 93 16.28 0.32 5.67
C VAL A 93 16.38 1.84 5.74
N HIS A 94 15.51 2.54 5.02
CA HIS A 94 15.47 3.99 5.01
C HIS A 94 14.63 4.60 6.15
N ARG A 95 14.06 3.76 7.04
CA ARG A 95 13.22 4.19 8.17
C ARG A 95 12.05 5.10 7.74
N LEU A 96 11.47 4.83 6.57
CA LEU A 96 10.33 5.55 6.04
C LEU A 96 9.03 4.87 6.52
N PRO A 97 8.24 5.51 7.38
CA PRO A 97 6.89 5.03 7.69
C PRO A 97 6.09 4.89 6.40
N ALA A 98 5.54 3.69 6.15
CA ALA A 98 4.87 3.41 4.90
C ALA A 98 3.50 2.77 5.13
N VAL A 99 2.51 3.22 4.34
CA VAL A 99 1.19 2.60 4.26
C VAL A 99 1.01 1.97 2.87
N TYR A 100 0.57 0.72 2.89
CA TYR A 100 0.47 -0.15 1.73
C TYR A 100 -0.98 -0.44 1.34
N PRO A 101 -1.26 -0.75 0.05
CA PRO A 101 -2.62 -0.80 -0.49
C PRO A 101 -3.38 -2.10 -0.21
N ASN A 102 -2.72 -3.18 0.21
CA ASN A 102 -3.35 -4.47 0.51
C ASN A 102 -2.60 -5.26 1.58
N THR A 103 -3.28 -6.25 2.17
CA THR A 103 -2.79 -7.00 3.34
C THR A 103 -1.47 -7.74 3.12
N GLN A 104 -1.19 -8.17 1.89
CA GLN A 104 0.01 -8.98 1.60
C GLN A 104 1.31 -8.19 1.80
N TYR A 105 1.28 -6.87 1.63
CA TYR A 105 2.48 -6.06 1.93
C TYR A 105 2.90 -6.14 3.40
N ALA A 106 1.96 -6.03 4.34
CA ALA A 106 2.27 -6.13 5.75
C ALA A 106 2.79 -7.53 6.12
N ARG A 107 2.18 -8.58 5.55
CA ARG A 107 2.63 -9.97 5.71
C ARG A 107 4.00 -10.24 5.07
N SER A 108 4.40 -9.43 4.09
CA SER A 108 5.73 -9.46 3.46
C SER A 108 6.74 -8.50 4.10
N GLY A 109 6.49 -8.00 5.31
CA GLY A 109 7.41 -7.13 6.05
C GLY A 109 7.13 -5.64 5.99
N GLY A 110 6.04 -5.22 5.33
CA GLY A 110 5.58 -3.82 5.34
C GLY A 110 5.01 -3.42 6.69
N LEU A 111 5.07 -2.13 7.02
CA LEU A 111 4.70 -1.60 8.33
C LEU A 111 3.20 -1.61 8.60
N VAL A 112 2.41 -0.93 7.77
CA VAL A 112 0.96 -0.82 7.88
C VAL A 112 0.32 -1.02 6.52
N ALA A 113 -0.63 -1.93 6.40
CA ALA A 113 -1.44 -2.11 5.21
C ALA A 113 -2.90 -1.78 5.50
N TYR A 114 -3.52 -1.05 4.57
CA TYR A 114 -4.95 -0.81 4.62
C TYR A 114 -5.56 -1.01 3.23
N GLY A 115 -6.31 -2.08 3.08
CA GLY A 115 -6.90 -2.43 1.79
C GLY A 115 -7.53 -3.82 1.80
N TYR A 116 -7.82 -4.33 0.61
CA TYR A 116 -8.40 -5.65 0.43
C TYR A 116 -7.39 -6.77 0.72
N ASP A 117 -7.91 -8.00 0.95
CA ASP A 117 -7.09 -9.19 0.97
C ASP A 117 -7.12 -9.88 -0.41
N PRO A 118 -6.01 -9.89 -1.16
CA PRO A 118 -5.95 -10.54 -2.47
C PRO A 118 -6.29 -12.04 -2.43
N ILE A 119 -5.99 -12.72 -1.32
CA ILE A 119 -6.29 -14.16 -1.16
C ILE A 119 -7.81 -14.39 -1.15
N GLU A 120 -8.57 -13.52 -0.47
CA GLU A 120 -10.04 -13.58 -0.54
C GLU A 120 -10.56 -13.31 -1.96
N GLY A 121 -9.94 -12.37 -2.68
CA GLY A 121 -10.27 -12.10 -4.07
C GLY A 121 -10.11 -13.34 -4.96
N PHE A 122 -9.00 -14.06 -4.82
CA PHE A 122 -8.77 -15.31 -5.55
C PHE A 122 -9.75 -16.43 -5.16
N ARG A 123 -10.11 -16.56 -3.89
CA ARG A 123 -11.12 -17.53 -3.45
C ARG A 123 -12.49 -17.23 -4.06
N ARG A 124 -12.89 -15.96 -4.11
CA ARG A 124 -14.13 -15.54 -4.76
C ARG A 124 -14.10 -15.82 -6.26
N ALA A 125 -12.99 -15.49 -6.95
CA ALA A 125 -12.81 -15.78 -8.35
C ALA A 125 -12.94 -17.29 -8.63
N ALA A 126 -12.34 -18.15 -7.81
CA ALA A 126 -12.47 -19.60 -7.93
C ALA A 126 -13.93 -20.06 -7.78
N HIS A 127 -14.70 -19.47 -6.85
CA HIS A 127 -16.12 -19.76 -6.71
C HIS A 127 -16.94 -19.35 -7.95
N LEU A 128 -16.63 -18.19 -8.54
CA LEU A 128 -17.28 -17.75 -9.78
C LEU A 128 -16.96 -18.70 -10.96
N VAL A 129 -15.69 -19.12 -11.07
CA VAL A 129 -15.26 -20.10 -12.08
C VAL A 129 -16.02 -21.44 -11.90
N ASP A 130 -16.13 -21.96 -10.68
CA ASP A 130 -16.88 -23.20 -10.39
C ASP A 130 -18.34 -23.10 -10.84
N ARG A 131 -19.00 -21.95 -10.58
CA ARG A 131 -20.38 -21.71 -11.04
C ARG A 131 -20.48 -21.71 -12.56
N ILE A 132 -19.54 -21.10 -13.27
CA ILE A 132 -19.50 -21.06 -14.74
C ILE A 132 -19.31 -22.48 -15.29
N LEU A 133 -18.40 -23.26 -14.72
CA LEU A 133 -18.17 -24.65 -15.13
C LEU A 133 -19.39 -25.55 -14.88
N LYS A 134 -20.25 -25.20 -13.91
CA LYS A 134 -21.55 -25.88 -13.64
C LYS A 134 -22.70 -25.34 -14.49
N GLY A 135 -22.44 -24.46 -15.46
CA GLY A 135 -23.42 -23.98 -16.45
C GLY A 135 -24.03 -22.62 -16.13
N ALA A 136 -23.55 -21.88 -15.14
CA ALA A 136 -24.01 -20.51 -14.95
C ALA A 136 -23.56 -19.60 -16.10
N ASN A 137 -24.46 -18.73 -16.58
CA ASN A 137 -24.15 -17.77 -17.62
C ASN A 137 -23.37 -16.58 -17.05
N PRO A 138 -22.11 -16.33 -17.48
CA PRO A 138 -21.32 -15.21 -16.99
C PRO A 138 -21.98 -13.85 -17.18
N ALA A 139 -22.76 -13.66 -18.24
CA ALA A 139 -23.45 -12.40 -18.53
C ALA A 139 -24.55 -12.06 -17.52
N GLU A 140 -25.05 -13.05 -16.79
CA GLU A 140 -26.08 -12.89 -15.77
C GLU A 140 -25.52 -12.83 -14.34
N MET A 141 -24.21 -13.02 -14.21
CA MET A 141 -23.56 -12.99 -12.90
C MET A 141 -23.30 -11.55 -12.48
N PRO A 142 -23.60 -11.19 -11.21
CA PRO A 142 -23.34 -9.85 -10.73
C PRO A 142 -21.83 -9.58 -10.62
N PHE A 143 -21.44 -8.33 -10.86
CA PHE A 143 -20.10 -7.87 -10.51
C PHE A 143 -19.93 -7.86 -8.98
N GLU A 144 -18.90 -8.53 -8.52
CA GLU A 144 -18.52 -8.54 -7.11
C GLU A 144 -17.34 -7.59 -6.87
N GLN A 145 -17.44 -6.76 -5.84
CA GLN A 145 -16.34 -5.93 -5.35
C GLN A 145 -15.86 -6.47 -3.98
N PRO A 146 -14.61 -6.22 -3.58
CA PRO A 146 -14.18 -6.49 -2.22
C PRO A 146 -15.13 -5.83 -1.22
N SER A 147 -15.77 -6.62 -0.37
CA SER A 147 -16.79 -6.15 0.58
C SER A 147 -16.18 -5.58 1.86
N ARG A 148 -14.89 -5.84 2.10
CA ARG A 148 -14.18 -5.45 3.32
C ARG A 148 -12.77 -4.97 3.01
N LEU A 149 -12.35 -3.94 3.72
CA LEU A 149 -10.97 -3.47 3.80
C LEU A 149 -10.43 -3.82 5.19
N TYR A 150 -9.19 -4.25 5.23
CA TYR A 150 -8.51 -4.70 6.43
C TYR A 150 -7.40 -3.73 6.79
N LEU A 151 -7.25 -3.46 8.07
CA LEU A 151 -6.09 -2.81 8.66
C LEU A 151 -5.16 -3.88 9.23
N VAL A 152 -3.97 -4.02 8.66
CA VAL A 152 -2.92 -4.92 9.16
C VAL A 152 -1.73 -4.10 9.64
N VAL A 153 -1.29 -4.36 10.85
CA VAL A 153 -0.15 -3.70 11.48
C VAL A 153 0.94 -4.72 11.75
N ASN A 154 2.17 -4.44 11.32
CA ASN A 154 3.32 -5.32 11.55
C ASN A 154 4.26 -4.70 12.58
N LEU A 155 4.15 -5.16 13.82
CA LEU A 155 4.99 -4.68 14.94
C LEU A 155 6.45 -5.14 14.81
N LYS A 156 6.73 -6.31 14.20
CA LYS A 156 8.10 -6.71 13.87
C LYS A 156 8.78 -5.73 12.92
N ALA A 157 8.05 -5.31 11.88
CA ALA A 157 8.55 -4.32 10.93
C ALA A 157 8.77 -2.96 11.61
N ALA A 158 7.85 -2.56 12.50
CA ALA A 158 7.95 -1.34 13.30
C ALA A 158 9.21 -1.34 14.18
N GLN A 159 9.42 -2.41 14.92
CA GLN A 159 10.61 -2.58 15.76
C GLN A 159 11.90 -2.56 14.93
N ALA A 160 11.93 -3.30 13.82
CA ALA A 160 13.11 -3.37 12.95
C ALA A 160 13.46 -2.03 12.27
N ALA A 161 12.46 -1.18 12.02
CA ALA A 161 12.63 0.17 11.47
C ALA A 161 12.83 1.25 12.55
N ASN A 162 12.69 0.90 13.84
CA ASN A 162 12.65 1.83 14.97
C ASN A 162 11.56 2.91 14.80
N ILE A 163 10.36 2.48 14.38
CA ILE A 163 9.16 3.32 14.20
C ILE A 163 8.15 2.95 15.31
N ALA A 164 7.68 3.94 16.05
CA ALA A 164 6.64 3.74 17.05
C ALA A 164 5.27 3.64 16.35
N VAL A 165 4.52 2.58 16.67
CA VAL A 165 3.12 2.43 16.24
C VAL A 165 2.21 2.82 17.41
N PRO A 166 1.25 3.75 17.22
CA PRO A 166 0.30 4.09 18.27
C PRO A 166 -0.52 2.89 18.71
N GLU A 167 -0.69 2.71 20.04
CA GLU A 167 -1.49 1.63 20.61
C GLU A 167 -2.92 1.61 20.04
N ALA A 168 -3.53 2.77 19.89
CA ALA A 168 -4.86 2.89 19.29
C ALA A 168 -4.94 2.37 17.84
N MET A 169 -3.85 2.40 17.08
CA MET A 169 -3.80 1.82 15.73
C MET A 169 -3.77 0.30 15.80
N SER A 170 -2.95 -0.27 16.67
CA SER A 170 -2.85 -1.72 16.87
C SER A 170 -4.15 -2.31 17.46
N ALA A 171 -4.79 -1.60 18.40
CA ALA A 171 -6.02 -2.05 19.04
C ALA A 171 -7.22 -2.15 18.08
N ARG A 172 -7.23 -1.37 16.99
CA ARG A 172 -8.28 -1.45 15.97
C ARG A 172 -7.89 -2.20 14.70
N ALA A 173 -6.68 -2.74 14.66
CA ALA A 173 -6.23 -3.54 13.54
C ALA A 173 -7.02 -4.86 13.45
N ASP A 174 -7.32 -5.28 12.22
CA ASP A 174 -7.91 -6.59 11.96
C ASP A 174 -6.90 -7.72 12.15
N GLU A 175 -5.61 -7.40 11.95
CA GLU A 175 -4.48 -8.33 12.15
C GLU A 175 -3.26 -7.55 12.67
N VAL A 176 -2.61 -8.09 13.70
CA VAL A 176 -1.33 -7.60 14.23
C VAL A 176 -0.29 -8.70 14.06
N ILE A 177 0.83 -8.39 13.42
CA ILE A 177 1.96 -9.31 13.20
C ILE A 177 3.04 -8.99 14.24
N GLU A 178 3.25 -9.95 15.17
CA GLU A 178 4.20 -9.90 16.28
C GLU A 178 5.42 -10.81 16.03
#